data_3d23035efd30dbeb9d72cba43fe16ffa
#
_entry.id   3d23035efd30dbeb9d72cba43fe16ffa
#
_cell.length_a   1.000
_cell.length_b   1.000
_cell.length_c   1.000
_cell.angle_alpha   90.00
_cell.angle_beta   90.00
_cell.angle_gamma   90.00
#
_symmetry.space_group_name_H-M   'P 1'
#
loop_
_entity.id
_entity.type
_entity.pdbx_description
1 polymer ?
#
loop_
_entity_poly.entity_id
_entity_poly.type
_entity_poly.pdbx_seq_one_letter_code
_entity_poly.pdbx_strand_id
1 'polypeptide(L)'
;MRVRQEKPEERTGQTMEKNDIRYQAYVKILEEELKPAMGCTEPIAIAYCAAVAREVLGGLPEKVKVGASGSMIKNVKSVIVPNTDHLKGIPAAAAAGIVAGDPKKELEVIASVTKEQITAMKEFLQTTPVEVEHIDNGITFDIIVTLTRGTDTSMVRIANYHTNVVHIEKNGEVIRDTPVNGEEEEGLTDRSLLDMEHIWDFANT
;
A
#
# COMPACT_ATOMS: atom_id res chain seq x y z
N MET A 1 -37.63 6.95 -44.61
CA MET A 1 -37.20 5.75 -43.90
C MET A 1 -37.03 6.12 -42.42
N ARG A 2 -38.00 5.83 -41.55
CA ARG A 2 -37.95 6.15 -40.12
C ARG A 2 -37.23 5.03 -39.41
N VAL A 3 -36.04 5.30 -38.87
CA VAL A 3 -35.32 4.39 -37.97
C VAL A 3 -36.16 4.34 -36.68
N ARG A 4 -36.73 3.19 -36.39
CA ARG A 4 -37.31 2.88 -35.09
C ARG A 4 -36.16 2.90 -34.07
N GLN A 5 -36.16 3.86 -33.17
CA GLN A 5 -35.39 3.76 -31.93
C GLN A 5 -36.09 2.69 -31.07
N GLU A 6 -35.49 1.50 -30.96
CA GLU A 6 -35.89 0.52 -29.97
C GLU A 6 -35.54 1.13 -28.61
N LYS A 7 -36.57 1.28 -27.76
CA LYS A 7 -36.36 1.58 -26.35
C LYS A 7 -35.51 0.44 -25.74
N PRO A 8 -34.50 0.76 -24.92
CA PRO A 8 -33.83 -0.27 -24.17
C PRO A 8 -34.89 -1.01 -23.33
N GLU A 9 -34.94 -2.34 -23.45
CA GLU A 9 -35.74 -3.17 -22.57
C GLU A 9 -35.39 -2.80 -21.13
N GLU A 10 -36.41 -2.43 -20.34
CA GLU A 10 -36.28 -2.34 -18.90
C GLU A 10 -35.87 -3.74 -18.40
N ARG A 11 -34.58 -3.92 -18.11
CA ARG A 11 -34.10 -5.10 -17.40
C ARG A 11 -34.80 -5.08 -16.04
N THR A 12 -35.76 -5.95 -15.85
CA THR A 12 -36.27 -6.30 -14.53
C THR A 12 -35.12 -7.02 -13.83
N GLY A 13 -34.30 -6.24 -13.08
CA GLY A 13 -33.16 -6.80 -12.35
C GLY A 13 -33.65 -7.91 -11.42
N GLN A 14 -33.28 -9.13 -11.70
CA GLN A 14 -33.35 -10.18 -10.70
C GLN A 14 -32.25 -9.87 -9.69
N THR A 15 -32.63 -9.50 -8.47
CA THR A 15 -31.68 -9.36 -7.37
C THR A 15 -31.07 -10.74 -7.09
N MET A 16 -29.75 -10.77 -6.91
CA MET A 16 -29.05 -12.02 -6.61
C MET A 16 -29.39 -12.49 -5.21
N GLU A 17 -29.83 -13.73 -5.05
CA GLU A 17 -30.13 -14.26 -3.72
C GLU A 17 -28.84 -14.45 -2.90
N LYS A 18 -28.90 -14.16 -1.59
CA LYS A 18 -27.72 -14.25 -0.69
C LYS A 18 -27.15 -15.67 -0.53
N ASN A 19 -27.91 -16.71 -0.88
CA ASN A 19 -27.46 -18.11 -0.91
C ASN A 19 -26.85 -18.52 -2.25
N ASP A 20 -26.84 -17.64 -3.26
CA ASP A 20 -26.17 -17.89 -4.54
C ASP A 20 -24.65 -17.99 -4.32
N ILE A 21 -24.02 -18.97 -4.96
CA ILE A 21 -22.57 -19.18 -4.86
C ILE A 21 -21.80 -17.96 -5.33
N ARG A 22 -22.30 -17.21 -6.31
CA ARG A 22 -21.72 -15.98 -6.83
C ARG A 22 -21.79 -14.86 -5.79
N TYR A 23 -22.92 -14.73 -5.06
CA TYR A 23 -23.03 -13.76 -3.97
C TYR A 23 -21.95 -13.98 -2.92
N GLN A 24 -21.77 -15.24 -2.50
CA GLN A 24 -20.74 -15.59 -1.52
C GLN A 24 -19.32 -15.33 -2.05
N ALA A 25 -19.06 -15.61 -3.31
CA ALA A 25 -17.78 -15.32 -3.96
C ALA A 25 -17.52 -13.80 -4.01
N TYR A 26 -18.52 -12.99 -4.38
CA TYR A 26 -18.37 -11.53 -4.47
C TYR A 26 -18.15 -10.88 -3.10
N VAL A 27 -18.82 -11.36 -2.06
CA VAL A 27 -18.56 -10.91 -0.68
C VAL A 27 -17.12 -11.21 -0.28
N LYS A 28 -16.63 -12.41 -0.55
CA LYS A 28 -15.24 -12.79 -0.26
C LYS A 28 -14.23 -11.96 -1.05
N ILE A 29 -14.48 -11.70 -2.34
CA ILE A 29 -13.63 -10.83 -3.16
C ILE A 29 -13.59 -9.41 -2.55
N LEU A 30 -14.73 -8.87 -2.10
CA LEU A 30 -14.76 -7.57 -1.44
C LEU A 30 -14.00 -7.58 -0.11
N GLU A 31 -14.08 -8.63 0.68
CA GLU A 31 -13.33 -8.79 1.93
C GLU A 31 -11.81 -8.86 1.69
N GLU A 32 -11.39 -9.47 0.58
CA GLU A 32 -9.99 -9.52 0.15
C GLU A 32 -9.49 -8.13 -0.29
N GLU A 33 -10.28 -7.43 -1.12
CA GLU A 33 -9.86 -6.19 -1.78
C GLU A 33 -10.05 -4.94 -0.93
N LEU A 34 -11.09 -4.90 -0.08
CA LEU A 34 -11.38 -3.72 0.73
C LEU A 34 -10.53 -3.71 2.00
N LYS A 35 -9.49 -2.91 1.98
CA LYS A 35 -8.65 -2.65 3.15
C LYS A 35 -8.83 -1.21 3.62
N PRO A 36 -9.07 -0.97 4.93
CA PRO A 36 -9.07 0.38 5.47
C PRO A 36 -7.73 1.08 5.16
N ALA A 37 -7.79 2.30 4.64
CA ALA A 37 -6.62 3.09 4.31
C ALA A 37 -6.90 4.58 4.49
N MET A 38 -5.87 5.36 4.77
CA MET A 38 -5.96 6.80 5.05
C MET A 38 -5.76 7.69 3.81
N GLY A 39 -6.37 7.35 2.70
CA GLY A 39 -6.24 8.09 1.44
C GLY A 39 -5.40 7.36 0.42
N CYS A 40 -4.46 8.06 -0.28
CA CYS A 40 -3.61 7.43 -1.29
C CYS A 40 -2.74 6.35 -0.67
N THR A 41 -2.89 5.11 -1.14
CA THR A 41 -2.29 3.92 -0.53
C THR A 41 -0.80 3.80 -0.76
N GLU A 42 -0.26 4.32 -1.87
CA GLU A 42 1.16 4.22 -2.19
C GLU A 42 2.08 4.97 -1.20
N PRO A 43 1.84 6.25 -0.86
CA PRO A 43 2.64 6.91 0.18
C PRO A 43 2.44 6.27 1.56
N ILE A 44 1.25 5.72 1.84
CA ILE A 44 1.00 4.99 3.09
C ILE A 44 1.78 3.67 3.14
N ALA A 45 1.89 2.94 2.04
CA ALA A 45 2.71 1.72 1.98
C ALA A 45 4.21 2.03 2.21
N ILE A 46 4.72 3.16 1.70
CA ILE A 46 6.09 3.62 2.00
C ILE A 46 6.22 3.94 3.50
N ALA A 47 5.24 4.64 4.09
CA ALA A 47 5.24 4.94 5.52
C ALA A 47 5.18 3.65 6.36
N TYR A 48 4.36 2.69 5.96
CA TYR A 48 4.28 1.38 6.60
C TYR A 48 5.61 0.61 6.53
N CYS A 49 6.21 0.49 5.34
CA CYS A 49 7.52 -0.13 5.15
C CYS A 49 8.58 0.52 6.06
N ALA A 50 8.60 1.85 6.11
CA ALA A 50 9.54 2.63 6.91
C ALA A 50 9.29 2.48 8.44
N ALA A 51 8.03 2.36 8.86
CA ALA A 51 7.68 2.11 10.26
C ALA A 51 8.12 0.71 10.72
N VAL A 52 7.92 -0.31 9.88
CA VAL A 52 8.41 -1.68 10.14
C VAL A 52 9.94 -1.68 10.20
N ALA A 53 10.62 -1.04 9.25
CA ALA A 53 12.08 -0.95 9.23
C ALA A 53 12.63 -0.25 10.50
N ARG A 54 11.98 0.82 10.97
CA ARG A 54 12.35 1.52 12.22
C ARG A 54 12.14 0.63 13.46
N GLU A 55 11.06 -0.16 13.49
CA GLU A 55 10.81 -1.11 14.58
C GLU A 55 11.92 -2.18 14.63
N VAL A 56 12.29 -2.75 13.48
CA VAL A 56 13.39 -3.72 13.35
C VAL A 56 14.73 -3.11 13.77
N LEU A 57 15.03 -1.86 13.33
CA LEU A 57 16.25 -1.14 13.72
C LEU A 57 16.31 -0.89 15.24
N GLY A 58 15.17 -0.64 15.87
CA GLY A 58 15.04 -0.36 17.30
C GLY A 58 15.27 1.12 17.67
N GLY A 59 15.11 2.05 16.74
CA GLY A 59 15.22 3.49 16.99
C GLY A 59 15.25 4.34 15.73
N LEU A 60 15.45 5.65 15.89
CA LEU A 60 15.54 6.57 14.75
C LEU A 60 16.85 6.36 13.99
N PRO A 61 16.82 6.31 12.66
CA PRO A 61 18.00 6.16 11.83
C PRO A 61 18.75 7.49 11.63
N GLU A 62 20.04 7.38 11.28
CA GLU A 62 20.89 8.49 10.84
C GLU A 62 20.90 8.62 9.31
N LYS A 63 20.59 7.53 8.60
CA LYS A 63 20.49 7.49 7.13
C LYS A 63 19.28 6.65 6.71
N VAL A 64 18.61 7.11 5.67
CA VAL A 64 17.46 6.45 5.07
C VAL A 64 17.67 6.28 3.58
N LYS A 65 17.49 5.07 3.08
CA LYS A 65 17.48 4.78 1.66
C LYS A 65 16.15 4.14 1.30
N VAL A 66 15.47 4.68 0.30
CA VAL A 66 14.20 4.16 -0.20
C VAL A 66 14.37 3.77 -1.66
N GLY A 67 14.40 2.48 -1.93
CA GLY A 67 14.25 1.94 -3.27
C GLY A 67 12.77 1.84 -3.63
N ALA A 68 12.40 2.26 -4.83
CA ALA A 68 11.01 2.17 -5.30
C ALA A 68 10.94 1.88 -6.80
N SER A 69 9.94 1.11 -7.23
CA SER A 69 9.68 0.90 -8.66
C SER A 69 9.31 2.21 -9.37
N GLY A 70 9.46 2.24 -10.69
CA GLY A 70 9.11 3.41 -11.49
C GLY A 70 7.66 3.86 -11.33
N SER A 71 6.73 2.92 -11.18
CA SER A 71 5.31 3.20 -10.90
C SER A 71 5.14 3.89 -9.56
N MET A 72 5.80 3.41 -8.52
CA MET A 72 5.75 4.02 -7.18
C MET A 72 6.34 5.43 -7.19
N ILE A 73 7.49 5.64 -7.81
CA ILE A 73 8.10 6.98 -7.94
C ILE A 73 7.16 7.93 -8.65
N LYS A 74 6.61 7.51 -9.80
CA LYS A 74 5.66 8.33 -10.59
C LYS A 74 4.44 8.73 -9.76
N ASN A 75 3.86 7.80 -9.03
CA ASN A 75 2.61 8.01 -8.31
C ASN A 75 2.80 8.83 -7.03
N VAL A 76 3.95 8.72 -6.34
CA VAL A 76 4.15 9.34 -5.02
C VAL A 76 4.87 10.68 -5.07
N LYS A 77 5.71 10.96 -6.07
CA LYS A 77 6.62 12.14 -6.10
C LYS A 77 6.01 13.49 -5.73
N SER A 78 4.73 13.70 -5.96
CA SER A 78 4.04 14.98 -5.74
C SER A 78 2.81 14.85 -4.84
N VAL A 79 2.52 13.66 -4.33
CA VAL A 79 1.35 13.40 -3.51
C VAL A 79 1.57 13.91 -2.09
N ILE A 80 0.57 14.58 -1.53
CA ILE A 80 0.55 14.97 -0.13
C ILE A 80 0.37 13.72 0.72
N VAL A 81 1.28 13.53 1.68
CA VAL A 81 1.17 12.44 2.65
C VAL A 81 0.11 12.82 3.71
N PRO A 82 -0.90 11.98 3.96
CA PRO A 82 -1.91 12.27 4.96
C PRO A 82 -1.33 12.58 6.34
N ASN A 83 -1.99 13.45 7.10
CA ASN A 83 -1.62 13.81 8.48
C ASN A 83 -0.20 14.37 8.68
N THR A 84 0.41 14.98 7.65
CA THR A 84 1.78 15.51 7.72
C THR A 84 1.91 17.02 7.52
N ASP A 85 0.79 17.76 7.56
CA ASP A 85 0.78 19.21 7.28
C ASP A 85 1.39 19.52 5.89
N HIS A 86 0.84 18.87 4.86
CA HIS A 86 1.16 19.05 3.44
C HIS A 86 2.58 18.63 3.00
N LEU A 87 3.31 17.84 3.77
CA LEU A 87 4.54 17.23 3.29
C LEU A 87 4.26 16.30 2.09
N LYS A 88 5.19 16.24 1.13
CA LYS A 88 4.97 15.56 -0.15
C LYS A 88 6.11 14.60 -0.49
N GLY A 89 5.73 13.56 -1.24
CA GLY A 89 6.68 12.67 -1.90
C GLY A 89 7.22 11.56 -1.03
N ILE A 90 8.11 10.76 -1.60
CA ILE A 90 8.69 9.57 -0.96
C ILE A 90 9.45 9.91 0.32
N PRO A 91 10.31 10.96 0.38
CA PRO A 91 10.99 11.32 1.62
C PRO A 91 10.02 11.65 2.76
N ALA A 92 8.94 12.36 2.46
CA ALA A 92 7.92 12.71 3.46
C ALA A 92 7.17 11.47 3.96
N ALA A 93 6.81 10.54 3.07
CA ALA A 93 6.17 9.29 3.42
C ALA A 93 7.07 8.42 4.33
N ALA A 94 8.35 8.29 3.97
CA ALA A 94 9.33 7.56 4.80
C ALA A 94 9.50 8.22 6.17
N ALA A 95 9.66 9.55 6.24
CA ALA A 95 9.78 10.28 7.50
C ALA A 95 8.54 10.12 8.38
N ALA A 96 7.33 10.14 7.80
CA ALA A 96 6.09 9.93 8.53
C ALA A 96 6.05 8.54 9.20
N GLY A 97 6.44 7.49 8.48
CA GLY A 97 6.55 6.15 9.03
C GLY A 97 7.60 6.03 10.12
N ILE A 98 8.79 6.59 9.88
CA ILE A 98 9.91 6.52 10.82
C ILE A 98 9.61 7.27 12.12
N VAL A 99 9.05 8.47 12.05
CA VAL A 99 8.89 9.35 13.22
C VAL A 99 7.61 9.05 13.99
N ALA A 100 6.51 8.74 13.28
CA ALA A 100 5.19 8.64 13.90
C ALA A 100 4.43 7.35 13.59
N GLY A 101 4.96 6.48 12.72
CA GLY A 101 4.25 5.30 12.27
C GLY A 101 4.08 4.24 13.37
N ASP A 102 2.87 3.67 13.44
CA ASP A 102 2.57 2.45 14.19
C ASP A 102 2.45 1.28 13.20
N PRO A 103 3.47 0.40 13.09
CA PRO A 103 3.47 -0.66 12.08
C PRO A 103 2.36 -1.69 12.27
N LYS A 104 1.73 -1.76 13.45
CA LYS A 104 0.62 -2.68 13.71
C LYS A 104 -0.69 -2.25 13.03
N LYS A 105 -0.74 -1.01 12.55
CA LYS A 105 -1.91 -0.43 11.89
C LYS A 105 -1.87 -0.52 10.36
N GLU A 106 -0.85 -1.13 9.79
CA GLU A 106 -0.71 -1.31 8.33
C GLU A 106 -1.00 -0.02 7.54
N LEU A 107 -2.06 0.01 6.71
CA LEU A 107 -2.43 1.20 5.91
C LEU A 107 -3.06 2.34 6.72
N GLU A 108 -3.21 2.18 8.03
CA GLU A 108 -3.55 3.23 8.97
C GLU A 108 -2.34 3.65 9.83
N VAL A 109 -1.12 3.29 9.41
CA VAL A 109 0.16 3.46 10.11
C VAL A 109 0.38 4.88 10.66
N ILE A 110 -0.12 5.92 10.00
CA ILE A 110 -0.02 7.32 10.40
C ILE A 110 -1.36 7.95 10.76
N ALA A 111 -2.36 7.14 11.17
CA ALA A 111 -3.70 7.62 11.52
C ALA A 111 -3.71 8.56 12.72
N SER A 112 -2.80 8.36 13.67
CA SER A 112 -2.81 9.03 14.96
C SER A 112 -1.65 10.03 15.13
N VAL A 113 -1.20 10.65 14.03
CA VAL A 113 -0.09 11.63 14.06
C VAL A 113 -0.47 12.88 14.86
N THR A 114 0.39 13.29 15.80
CA THR A 114 0.23 14.50 16.60
C THR A 114 0.94 15.70 15.97
N LYS A 115 0.63 16.92 16.45
CA LYS A 115 1.30 18.15 15.98
C LYS A 115 2.80 18.15 16.30
N GLU A 116 3.18 17.60 17.43
CA GLU A 116 4.57 17.46 17.88
C GLU A 116 5.34 16.52 16.94
N GLN A 117 4.70 15.41 16.53
CA GLN A 117 5.28 14.49 15.57
C GLN A 117 5.42 15.11 14.18
N ILE A 118 4.49 15.96 13.73
CA ILE A 118 4.64 16.71 12.47
C ILE A 118 5.87 17.62 12.52
N THR A 119 6.08 18.31 13.65
CA THR A 119 7.29 19.15 13.84
C THR A 119 8.53 18.28 13.78
N ALA A 120 8.55 17.16 14.50
CA ALA A 120 9.67 16.21 14.49
C ALA A 120 9.95 15.61 13.09
N MET A 121 8.92 15.34 12.27
CA MET A 121 9.09 14.92 10.88
C MET A 121 9.81 16.00 10.04
N LYS A 122 9.44 17.26 10.20
CA LYS A 122 10.07 18.39 9.50
C LYS A 122 11.54 18.54 9.90
N GLU A 123 11.84 18.42 11.18
CA GLU A 123 13.22 18.44 11.69
C GLU A 123 14.01 17.21 11.20
N PHE A 124 13.41 16.03 11.23
CA PHE A 124 14.01 14.80 10.71
C PHE A 124 14.40 14.94 9.24
N LEU A 125 13.53 15.47 8.39
CA LEU A 125 13.81 15.70 6.97
C LEU A 125 14.92 16.72 6.72
N GLN A 126 15.20 17.65 7.67
CA GLN A 126 16.28 18.61 7.56
C GLN A 126 17.63 18.03 7.98
N THR A 127 17.63 17.10 8.93
CA THR A 127 18.83 16.57 9.56
C THR A 127 19.25 15.20 9.04
N THR A 128 18.31 14.42 8.51
CA THR A 128 18.54 13.05 8.07
C THR A 128 18.36 12.93 6.56
N PRO A 129 19.42 12.61 5.81
CA PRO A 129 19.32 12.39 4.37
C PRO A 129 18.40 11.20 4.05
N VAL A 130 17.43 11.44 3.16
CA VAL A 130 16.59 10.39 2.58
C VAL A 130 16.95 10.25 1.12
N GLU A 131 17.69 9.20 0.79
CA GLU A 131 18.06 8.85 -0.57
C GLU A 131 16.92 8.05 -1.22
N VAL A 132 16.55 8.42 -2.44
CA VAL A 132 15.54 7.68 -3.22
C VAL A 132 16.19 7.14 -4.48
N GLU A 133 16.10 5.83 -4.69
CA GLU A 133 16.60 5.18 -5.89
C GLU A 133 15.50 4.43 -6.65
N HIS A 134 15.69 4.34 -7.96
CA HIS A 134 14.81 3.57 -8.83
C HIS A 134 15.23 2.10 -8.83
N ILE A 135 14.25 1.22 -8.57
CA ILE A 135 14.39 -0.23 -8.70
C ILE A 135 13.77 -0.65 -10.04
N ASP A 136 14.57 -1.28 -10.89
CA ASP A 136 14.14 -1.83 -12.18
C ASP A 136 14.33 -3.36 -12.20
N ASN A 137 13.35 -4.07 -11.65
CA ASN A 137 13.34 -5.53 -11.56
C ASN A 137 12.08 -6.17 -12.16
N GLY A 138 11.27 -5.37 -12.88
CA GLY A 138 10.05 -5.82 -13.53
C GLY A 138 8.82 -5.90 -12.61
N ILE A 139 8.96 -5.61 -11.30
CA ILE A 139 7.84 -5.62 -10.34
C ILE A 139 7.22 -4.22 -10.31
N THR A 140 5.94 -4.13 -10.63
CA THR A 140 5.23 -2.85 -10.71
C THR A 140 5.10 -2.16 -9.35
N PHE A 141 4.80 -2.92 -8.30
CA PHE A 141 4.71 -2.43 -6.94
C PHE A 141 5.86 -3.02 -6.12
N ASP A 142 6.91 -2.22 -5.88
CA ASP A 142 8.08 -2.64 -5.13
C ASP A 142 8.66 -1.47 -4.34
N ILE A 143 8.87 -1.68 -3.04
CA ILE A 143 9.39 -0.71 -2.09
C ILE A 143 10.41 -1.42 -1.21
N ILE A 144 11.61 -0.84 -1.10
CA ILE A 144 12.65 -1.30 -0.17
C ILE A 144 13.05 -0.11 0.70
N VAL A 145 12.95 -0.24 2.01
CA VAL A 145 13.46 0.77 2.95
C VAL A 145 14.63 0.18 3.71
N THR A 146 15.78 0.83 3.58
CA THR A 146 17.00 0.52 4.34
C THR A 146 17.30 1.66 5.29
N LEU A 147 17.46 1.34 6.56
CA LEU A 147 17.76 2.29 7.63
C LEU A 147 19.12 1.96 8.25
N THR A 148 19.87 3.00 8.60
CA THR A 148 21.18 2.86 9.27
C THR A 148 21.25 3.74 10.49
N ARG A 149 21.78 3.20 11.60
CA ARG A 149 22.09 3.92 12.85
C ARG A 149 23.40 3.39 13.42
N GLY A 150 24.46 4.18 13.33
CA GLY A 150 25.81 3.71 13.66
C GLY A 150 26.19 2.51 12.83
N THR A 151 26.40 1.36 13.48
CA THR A 151 26.69 0.05 12.86
C THR A 151 25.44 -0.80 12.60
N ASP A 152 24.30 -0.41 13.18
CA ASP A 152 23.05 -1.16 13.03
C ASP A 152 22.37 -0.81 11.72
N THR A 153 21.85 -1.83 11.06
CA THR A 153 21.08 -1.71 9.82
C THR A 153 19.79 -2.50 9.90
N SER A 154 18.76 -2.01 9.22
CA SER A 154 17.56 -2.79 8.94
C SER A 154 17.15 -2.59 7.48
N MET A 155 16.59 -3.63 6.89
CA MET A 155 16.01 -3.57 5.55
C MET A 155 14.63 -4.25 5.58
N VAL A 156 13.65 -3.60 4.97
CA VAL A 156 12.30 -4.14 4.79
C VAL A 156 11.87 -3.93 3.34
N ARG A 157 11.28 -4.96 2.74
CA ARG A 157 10.72 -4.90 1.40
C ARG A 157 9.24 -5.25 1.41
N ILE A 158 8.47 -4.45 0.69
CA ILE A 158 7.05 -4.71 0.36
C ILE A 158 6.96 -4.86 -1.15
N ALA A 159 6.32 -5.93 -1.63
CA ALA A 159 6.14 -6.16 -3.06
C ALA A 159 4.76 -6.71 -3.38
N ASN A 160 4.28 -6.46 -4.61
CA ASN A 160 3.01 -6.83 -5.20
C ASN A 160 1.79 -6.14 -4.57
N TYR A 161 1.65 -6.13 -3.23
CA TYR A 161 0.53 -5.52 -2.50
C TYR A 161 1.02 -4.57 -1.41
N HIS A 162 0.20 -3.60 -1.06
CA HIS A 162 0.53 -2.48 -0.17
C HIS A 162 0.96 -2.90 1.24
N THR A 163 0.53 -4.06 1.74
CA THR A 163 0.86 -4.59 3.07
C THR A 163 1.70 -5.85 3.05
N ASN A 164 2.06 -6.34 1.86
CA ASN A 164 2.79 -7.59 1.69
C ASN A 164 4.28 -7.41 1.97
N VAL A 165 4.67 -7.54 3.23
CA VAL A 165 6.08 -7.53 3.65
C VAL A 165 6.71 -8.86 3.25
N VAL A 166 7.56 -8.85 2.24
CA VAL A 166 8.20 -10.04 1.68
C VAL A 166 9.60 -10.28 2.23
N HIS A 167 10.31 -9.25 2.69
CA HIS A 167 11.65 -9.40 3.23
C HIS A 167 11.86 -8.50 4.44
N ILE A 168 12.52 -9.03 5.47
CA ILE A 168 12.98 -8.31 6.65
C ILE A 168 14.39 -8.77 6.99
N GLU A 169 15.30 -7.84 7.15
CA GLU A 169 16.69 -8.09 7.53
C GLU A 169 17.12 -7.13 8.63
N LYS A 170 17.96 -7.61 9.56
CA LYS A 170 18.64 -6.81 10.58
C LYS A 170 20.11 -7.18 10.65
N ASN A 171 21.00 -6.20 10.47
CA ASN A 171 22.46 -6.38 10.56
C ASN A 171 23.00 -7.52 9.67
N GLY A 172 22.39 -7.74 8.49
CA GLY A 172 22.74 -8.83 7.57
C GLY A 172 22.09 -10.17 7.91
N GLU A 173 21.34 -10.28 9.00
CA GLU A 173 20.58 -11.46 9.35
C GLU A 173 19.15 -11.36 8.79
N VAL A 174 18.77 -12.32 7.95
CA VAL A 174 17.45 -12.41 7.35
C VAL A 174 16.46 -12.98 8.37
N ILE A 175 15.45 -12.18 8.73
CA ILE A 175 14.38 -12.54 9.67
C ILE A 175 13.18 -13.11 8.90
N ARG A 176 12.90 -12.56 7.71
CA ARG A 176 11.82 -12.99 6.82
C ARG A 176 12.28 -12.92 5.37
N ASP A 177 11.99 -13.96 4.61
CA ASP A 177 12.20 -13.97 3.16
C ASP A 177 11.10 -14.79 2.49
N THR A 178 10.25 -14.12 1.74
CA THR A 178 9.17 -14.72 0.96
C THR A 178 9.47 -14.48 -0.51
N PRO A 179 9.54 -15.52 -1.35
CA PRO A 179 9.79 -15.35 -2.77
C PRO A 179 8.76 -14.41 -3.40
N VAL A 180 9.24 -13.43 -4.15
CA VAL A 180 8.40 -12.54 -4.95
C VAL A 180 8.36 -13.09 -6.36
N ASN A 181 7.26 -13.74 -6.71
CA ASN A 181 6.99 -14.15 -8.07
C ASN A 181 6.43 -12.93 -8.81
N GLY A 182 6.87 -12.70 -10.04
CA GLY A 182 6.40 -11.57 -10.86
C GLY A 182 4.93 -11.69 -11.31
N GLU A 183 4.29 -12.79 -10.98
CA GLU A 183 2.85 -13.00 -11.15
C GLU A 183 2.14 -12.50 -9.90
N GLU A 184 1.08 -11.71 -10.11
CA GLU A 184 0.13 -11.38 -9.03
C GLU A 184 -0.32 -12.70 -8.40
N GLU A 185 -0.24 -12.84 -7.07
CA GLU A 185 -0.92 -13.95 -6.42
C GLU A 185 -2.37 -13.92 -6.88
N GLU A 186 -2.83 -14.98 -7.54
CA GLU A 186 -4.26 -15.15 -7.81
C GLU A 186 -4.98 -14.96 -6.48
N GLY A 187 -5.95 -14.04 -6.46
CA GLY A 187 -6.72 -13.78 -5.25
C GLY A 187 -7.24 -15.10 -4.68
N LEU A 188 -7.30 -15.21 -3.36
CA LEU A 188 -7.73 -16.45 -2.67
C LEU A 188 -9.11 -16.92 -3.13
N THR A 189 -9.92 -16.00 -3.66
CA THR A 189 -11.27 -16.26 -4.17
C THR A 189 -11.27 -16.38 -5.69
N ASP A 190 -11.96 -17.39 -6.20
CA ASP A 190 -12.18 -17.60 -7.64
C ASP A 190 -12.88 -16.39 -8.27
N ARG A 191 -12.18 -15.70 -9.17
CA ARG A 191 -12.67 -14.52 -9.89
C ARG A 191 -13.32 -14.87 -11.24
N SER A 192 -13.32 -16.14 -11.64
CA SER A 192 -13.97 -16.59 -12.89
C SER A 192 -15.49 -16.40 -12.88
N LEU A 193 -16.07 -16.22 -11.68
CA LEU A 193 -17.50 -15.94 -11.48
C LEU A 193 -17.88 -14.47 -11.70
N LEU A 194 -16.88 -13.56 -11.90
CA LEU A 194 -17.13 -12.14 -12.13
C LEU A 194 -17.55 -11.89 -13.57
N ASP A 195 -18.75 -11.36 -13.77
CA ASP A 195 -19.20 -10.76 -15.03
C ASP A 195 -20.06 -9.53 -14.76
N MET A 196 -20.22 -8.67 -15.76
CA MET A 196 -20.91 -7.39 -15.59
C MET A 196 -22.39 -7.54 -15.22
N GLU A 197 -23.04 -8.58 -15.69
CA GLU A 197 -24.46 -8.80 -15.41
C GLU A 197 -24.68 -9.17 -13.95
N HIS A 198 -23.90 -10.13 -13.45
CA HIS A 198 -24.01 -10.59 -12.06
C HIS A 198 -23.42 -9.58 -11.05
N ILE A 199 -22.42 -8.78 -11.43
CA ILE A 199 -21.95 -7.64 -10.60
C ILE A 199 -23.08 -6.63 -10.41
N TRP A 200 -23.84 -6.33 -11.49
CA TRP A 200 -24.99 -5.43 -11.41
C TRP A 200 -26.10 -5.99 -10.51
N ASP A 201 -26.42 -7.26 -10.65
CA ASP A 201 -27.44 -7.94 -9.81
C ASP A 201 -27.02 -7.95 -8.34
N PHE A 202 -25.74 -8.26 -8.07
CA PHE A 202 -25.18 -8.21 -6.71
C PHE A 202 -25.25 -6.80 -6.09
N ALA A 203 -24.94 -5.76 -6.86
CA ALA A 203 -24.96 -4.37 -6.37
C ALA A 203 -26.38 -3.87 -6.05
N ASN A 204 -27.42 -4.53 -6.54
CA ASN A 204 -28.83 -4.18 -6.31
C ASN A 204 -29.52 -5.11 -5.29
N THR A 205 -28.77 -6.02 -4.67
CA THR A 205 -29.28 -6.92 -3.61
C THR A 205 -29.15 -6.31 -2.24
#